data_1d906eba0e3d24eea00ce209aaa626e3
#
_entry.id   1d906eba0e3d24eea00ce209aaa626e3
#
_cell.length_a   1.000
_cell.length_b   1.000
_cell.length_c   1.000
_cell.angle_alpha   90.00
_cell.angle_beta   90.00
_cell.angle_gamma   90.00
#
_symmetry.space_group_name_H-M   'P 1'
#
loop_
_entity.id
_entity.type
_entity.pdbx_description
1 polymer ?
#
loop_
_entity_poly.entity_id
_entity_poly.type
_entity_poly.pdbx_seq_one_letter_code
_entity_poly.pdbx_strand_id
1 'polypeptide(L)'
;RLCFSNYSESQIQEVVENSLVNFDLDDARDLQVGNALDTFLSGGQRKRLNIALELMREPSILFVDEPTSGLSSADSEKVMLMLKRQTFKGRLIFSNIHQPSSDIFKMLDKLLVIDQGGHIIYYGNPVDAVTYFKRMNNFVDSEQSECPTCGNIQTEQILRNVESRVVDVDGR
;
A
#
# COMPACT_ATOMS: atom_id res chain seq x y z
N ARG A 1 17.82 17.24 -11.23
CA ARG A 1 18.39 17.60 -12.56
C ARG A 1 18.34 16.45 -13.55
N LEU A 2 18.70 15.22 -13.19
CA LEU A 2 18.71 14.08 -14.12
C LEU A 2 17.33 13.78 -14.78
N CYS A 3 16.23 14.05 -14.06
CA CYS A 3 14.88 13.82 -14.56
C CYS A 3 14.25 15.05 -15.23
N PHE A 4 14.84 16.24 -15.07
CA PHE A 4 14.29 17.54 -15.46
C PHE A 4 15.29 18.37 -16.26
N SER A 5 15.86 17.77 -17.33
CA SER A 5 16.89 18.42 -18.15
C SER A 5 16.43 19.73 -18.80
N ASN A 6 15.11 19.90 -19.01
CA ASN A 6 14.53 21.06 -19.66
C ASN A 6 13.98 22.12 -18.68
N TYR A 7 14.12 21.90 -17.37
CA TYR A 7 13.61 22.82 -16.34
C TYR A 7 14.69 23.82 -15.94
N SER A 8 14.28 25.07 -15.69
CA SER A 8 15.14 26.06 -15.05
C SER A 8 15.41 25.69 -13.58
N GLU A 9 16.45 26.27 -12.98
CA GLU A 9 16.78 26.04 -11.57
C GLU A 9 15.60 26.40 -10.64
N SER A 10 14.88 27.49 -10.93
CA SER A 10 13.71 27.92 -10.16
C SER A 10 12.55 26.92 -10.26
N GLN A 11 12.31 26.34 -11.44
CA GLN A 11 11.30 25.30 -11.63
C GLN A 11 11.66 24.00 -10.89
N ILE A 12 12.94 23.61 -10.91
CA ILE A 12 13.41 22.44 -10.16
C ILE A 12 13.21 22.67 -8.66
N GLN A 13 13.54 23.85 -8.16
CA GLN A 13 13.35 24.18 -6.75
C GLN A 13 11.88 24.14 -6.35
N GLU A 14 10.99 24.69 -7.17
CA GLU A 14 9.55 24.62 -6.92
C GLU A 14 9.03 23.18 -6.86
N VAL A 15 9.46 22.30 -7.77
CA VAL A 15 9.10 20.88 -7.76
C VAL A 15 9.60 20.19 -6.50
N VAL A 16 10.82 20.49 -6.06
CA VAL A 16 11.40 19.92 -4.83
C VAL A 16 10.61 20.38 -3.61
N GLU A 17 10.36 21.69 -3.46
CA GLU A 17 9.61 22.26 -2.35
C GLU A 17 8.20 21.65 -2.26
N ASN A 18 7.48 21.62 -3.38
CA ASN A 18 6.17 21.01 -3.46
C ASN A 18 6.19 19.50 -3.09
N SER A 19 7.24 18.80 -3.47
CA SER A 19 7.41 17.39 -3.12
C SER A 19 7.64 17.21 -1.62
N LEU A 20 8.51 17.99 -1.02
CA LEU A 20 8.77 17.92 0.43
C LEU A 20 7.49 18.14 1.24
N VAL A 21 6.70 19.15 0.91
CA VAL A 21 5.41 19.44 1.55
C VAL A 21 4.41 18.31 1.33
N ASN A 22 4.23 17.85 0.08
CA ASN A 22 3.25 16.82 -0.27
C ASN A 22 3.53 15.47 0.37
N PHE A 23 4.80 15.17 0.69
CA PHE A 23 5.23 13.89 1.27
C PHE A 23 5.60 13.99 2.76
N ASP A 24 5.28 15.12 3.42
CA ASP A 24 5.55 15.33 4.86
C ASP A 24 7.04 15.08 5.18
N LEU A 25 7.91 15.74 4.40
CA LEU A 25 9.37 15.65 4.49
C LEU A 25 10.05 16.98 4.79
N ASP A 26 9.28 18.04 5.08
CA ASP A 26 9.83 19.37 5.36
C ASP A 26 10.82 19.36 6.52
N ASP A 27 10.51 18.66 7.60
CA ASP A 27 11.38 18.55 8.78
C ASP A 27 12.69 17.81 8.48
N ALA A 28 12.73 17.08 7.37
CA ALA A 28 13.89 16.30 6.95
C ALA A 28 14.68 16.91 5.79
N ARG A 29 14.30 18.14 5.35
CA ARG A 29 14.87 18.77 4.12
C ARG A 29 16.39 18.88 4.12
N ASP A 30 16.98 19.22 5.26
CA ASP A 30 18.41 19.44 5.43
C ASP A 30 19.16 18.21 5.96
N LEU A 31 18.43 17.11 6.19
CA LEU A 31 19.04 15.87 6.66
C LEU A 31 19.67 15.10 5.49
N GLN A 32 20.84 14.54 5.76
CA GLN A 32 21.45 13.60 4.81
C GLN A 32 20.63 12.30 4.77
N VAL A 33 20.42 11.75 3.58
CA VAL A 33 19.71 10.45 3.42
C VAL A 33 20.45 9.33 4.15
N GLY A 34 21.79 9.47 4.24
CA GLY A 34 22.63 8.46 4.88
C GLY A 34 22.81 7.20 4.02
N ASN A 35 23.35 6.17 4.64
CA ASN A 35 23.52 4.84 4.06
C ASN A 35 22.86 3.77 4.95
N ALA A 36 23.11 2.51 4.69
CA ALA A 36 22.50 1.41 5.45
C ALA A 36 22.97 1.36 6.92
N LEU A 37 24.15 1.93 7.25
CA LEU A 37 24.74 1.94 8.58
C LEU A 37 24.44 3.23 9.33
N ASP A 38 24.41 4.37 8.61
CA ASP A 38 24.17 5.70 9.17
C ASP A 38 22.83 6.24 8.68
N THR A 39 21.78 6.03 9.46
CA THR A 39 20.41 6.44 9.10
C THR A 39 20.03 7.72 9.83
N PHE A 40 19.96 8.84 9.08
CA PHE A 40 19.47 10.11 9.61
C PHE A 40 17.95 10.28 9.45
N LEU A 41 17.37 9.57 8.49
CA LEU A 41 15.93 9.54 8.24
C LEU A 41 15.28 8.36 8.97
N SER A 42 14.06 8.58 9.50
CA SER A 42 13.22 7.47 9.98
C SER A 42 12.84 6.52 8.84
N GLY A 43 12.43 5.29 9.16
CA GLY A 43 11.96 4.33 8.15
C GLY A 43 10.81 4.90 7.32
N GLY A 44 9.85 5.57 7.95
CA GLY A 44 8.74 6.24 7.29
C GLY A 44 9.19 7.37 6.37
N GLN A 45 10.09 8.24 6.81
CA GLN A 45 10.65 9.32 6.00
C GLN A 45 11.39 8.76 4.76
N ARG A 46 12.21 7.73 4.94
CA ARG A 46 12.92 7.09 3.83
C ARG A 46 11.96 6.47 2.81
N LYS A 47 10.90 5.79 3.27
CA LYS A 47 9.89 5.21 2.38
C LYS A 47 9.15 6.29 1.60
N ARG A 48 8.73 7.37 2.28
CA ARG A 48 8.07 8.51 1.65
C ARG A 48 8.98 9.21 0.63
N LEU A 49 10.27 9.37 0.95
CA LEU A 49 11.25 9.93 0.03
C LEU A 49 11.38 9.09 -1.24
N ASN A 50 11.48 7.76 -1.12
CA ASN A 50 11.57 6.87 -2.28
C ASN A 50 10.32 6.98 -3.17
N ILE A 51 9.13 7.01 -2.58
CA ILE A 51 7.87 7.19 -3.32
C ILE A 51 7.83 8.58 -3.98
N ALA A 52 8.26 9.63 -3.27
CA ALA A 52 8.31 10.99 -3.80
C ALA A 52 9.20 11.08 -5.03
N LEU A 53 10.39 10.46 -5.01
CA LEU A 53 11.32 10.46 -6.14
C LEU A 53 10.71 9.83 -7.40
N GLU A 54 9.96 8.75 -7.27
CA GLU A 54 9.27 8.13 -8.41
C GLU A 54 8.11 9.00 -8.91
N LEU A 55 7.35 9.60 -8.00
CA LEU A 55 6.20 10.44 -8.33
C LEU A 55 6.56 11.80 -8.93
N MET A 56 7.81 12.28 -8.72
CA MET A 56 8.31 13.51 -9.37
C MET A 56 8.30 13.42 -10.89
N ARG A 57 8.35 12.22 -11.46
CA ARG A 57 8.25 11.98 -12.91
C ARG A 57 6.81 11.98 -13.43
N GLU A 58 5.84 12.18 -12.58
CA GLU A 58 4.41 12.18 -12.88
C GLU A 58 3.93 10.94 -13.65
N PRO A 59 4.26 9.73 -13.21
CA PRO A 59 3.84 8.51 -13.90
C PRO A 59 2.33 8.37 -13.85
N SER A 60 1.73 7.89 -14.94
CA SER A 60 0.29 7.54 -14.97
C SER A 60 0.00 6.24 -14.21
N ILE A 61 0.99 5.33 -14.14
CA ILE A 61 0.92 4.03 -13.47
C ILE A 61 2.12 3.89 -12.53
N LEU A 62 1.86 3.48 -11.30
CA LEU A 62 2.90 3.26 -10.28
C LEU A 62 2.73 1.86 -9.67
N PHE A 63 3.82 1.11 -9.58
CA PHE A 63 3.90 -0.14 -8.84
C PHE A 63 4.70 0.06 -7.57
N VAL A 64 4.12 -0.28 -6.43
CA VAL A 64 4.75 -0.11 -5.11
C VAL A 64 4.74 -1.44 -4.38
N ASP A 65 5.92 -1.97 -4.15
CA ASP A 65 6.08 -3.22 -3.43
C ASP A 65 6.29 -2.97 -1.94
N GLU A 66 5.44 -3.60 -1.12
CA GLU A 66 5.45 -3.52 0.34
C GLU A 66 5.67 -2.11 0.91
N PRO A 67 4.81 -1.12 0.58
CA PRO A 67 5.01 0.26 1.03
C PRO A 67 4.98 0.43 2.56
N THR A 68 4.38 -0.51 3.27
CA THR A 68 4.17 -0.46 4.73
C THR A 68 5.12 -1.35 5.53
N SER A 69 5.95 -2.16 4.87
CA SER A 69 6.87 -3.09 5.53
C SER A 69 7.90 -2.35 6.39
N GLY A 70 8.04 -2.81 7.65
CA GLY A 70 9.00 -2.25 8.61
C GLY A 70 8.61 -0.88 9.18
N LEU A 71 7.39 -0.41 8.94
CA LEU A 71 6.89 0.87 9.45
C LEU A 71 6.00 0.69 10.69
N SER A 72 5.90 1.75 11.50
CA SER A 72 4.86 1.86 12.52
C SER A 72 3.46 1.92 11.87
N SER A 73 2.40 1.60 12.62
CA SER A 73 1.02 1.71 12.12
C SER A 73 0.73 3.12 11.60
N ALA A 74 1.13 4.15 12.34
CA ALA A 74 0.92 5.55 11.96
C ALA A 74 1.66 5.94 10.67
N ASP A 75 2.92 5.50 10.51
CA ASP A 75 3.67 5.75 9.27
C ASP A 75 3.09 4.97 8.08
N SER A 76 2.65 3.74 8.31
CA SER A 76 1.99 2.92 7.29
C SER A 76 0.72 3.59 6.75
N GLU A 77 -0.13 4.09 7.65
CA GLU A 77 -1.33 4.84 7.27
C GLU A 77 -0.99 6.12 6.50
N LYS A 78 0.02 6.87 6.95
CA LYS A 78 0.49 8.07 6.24
C LYS A 78 0.94 7.76 4.81
N VAL A 79 1.75 6.72 4.63
CA VAL A 79 2.23 6.29 3.31
C VAL A 79 1.05 5.88 2.42
N MET A 80 0.12 5.08 2.93
CA MET A 80 -1.04 4.64 2.17
C MET A 80 -1.98 5.79 1.81
N LEU A 81 -2.19 6.73 2.73
CA LEU A 81 -2.99 7.93 2.46
C LEU A 81 -2.34 8.81 1.38
N MET A 82 -1.01 8.93 1.37
CA MET A 82 -0.29 9.64 0.32
C MET A 82 -0.46 8.98 -1.06
N LEU A 83 -0.35 7.65 -1.12
CA LEU A 83 -0.63 6.89 -2.34
C LEU A 83 -2.08 7.08 -2.79
N LYS A 84 -3.04 6.99 -1.86
CA LYS A 84 -4.46 7.24 -2.16
C LYS A 84 -4.71 8.62 -2.73
N ARG A 85 -4.06 9.66 -2.20
CA ARG A 85 -4.15 11.02 -2.77
C ARG A 85 -3.67 11.11 -4.22
N GLN A 86 -2.73 10.26 -4.63
CA GLN A 86 -2.28 10.22 -6.02
C GLN A 86 -3.32 9.61 -6.96
N THR A 87 -4.15 8.67 -6.48
CA THR A 87 -5.24 8.11 -7.30
C THR A 87 -6.30 9.17 -7.63
N PHE A 88 -6.58 10.11 -6.73
CA PHE A 88 -7.47 11.25 -6.99
C PHE A 88 -6.91 12.22 -8.04
N LYS A 89 -5.60 12.19 -8.29
CA LYS A 89 -4.96 12.93 -9.40
C LYS A 89 -4.98 12.15 -10.73
N GLY A 90 -5.73 11.04 -10.81
CA GLY A 90 -5.88 10.22 -12.01
C GLY A 90 -4.78 9.18 -12.22
N ARG A 91 -3.95 8.90 -11.21
CA ARG A 91 -2.90 7.86 -11.31
C ARG A 91 -3.45 6.49 -10.92
N LEU A 92 -3.02 5.46 -11.62
CA LEU A 92 -3.28 4.07 -11.27
C LEU A 92 -2.13 3.52 -10.44
N ILE A 93 -2.45 3.01 -9.24
CA ILE A 93 -1.44 2.49 -8.31
C ILE A 93 -1.71 1.03 -8.01
N PHE A 94 -0.73 0.18 -8.27
CA PHE A 94 -0.69 -1.20 -7.82
C PHE A 94 0.22 -1.31 -6.60
N SER A 95 -0.31 -1.84 -5.52
CA SER A 95 0.46 -2.04 -4.30
C SER A 95 0.34 -3.47 -3.80
N ASN A 96 1.47 -4.13 -3.59
CA ASN A 96 1.55 -5.38 -2.88
C ASN A 96 1.71 -5.07 -1.38
N ILE A 97 0.82 -5.57 -0.54
CA ILE A 97 0.80 -5.25 0.90
C ILE A 97 0.72 -6.54 1.69
N HIS A 98 1.64 -6.69 2.63
CA HIS A 98 1.63 -7.81 3.56
C HIS A 98 0.82 -7.43 4.83
N GLN A 99 -0.22 -8.20 5.14
CA GLN A 99 -1.06 -8.07 6.34
C GLN A 99 -1.49 -6.61 6.65
N PRO A 100 -2.27 -5.96 5.76
CA PRO A 100 -2.73 -4.60 6.01
C PRO A 100 -3.64 -4.52 7.24
N SER A 101 -3.54 -3.42 7.99
CA SER A 101 -4.54 -3.10 9.02
C SER A 101 -5.92 -2.89 8.38
N SER A 102 -6.97 -2.98 9.20
CA SER A 102 -8.35 -2.73 8.76
C SER A 102 -8.48 -1.37 8.06
N ASP A 103 -7.86 -0.33 8.59
CA ASP A 103 -7.95 1.02 8.06
C ASP A 103 -7.24 1.14 6.70
N ILE A 104 -6.06 0.54 6.56
CA ILE A 104 -5.35 0.47 5.28
C ILE A 104 -6.16 -0.33 4.26
N PHE A 105 -6.74 -1.46 4.67
CA PHE A 105 -7.54 -2.30 3.79
C PHE A 105 -8.77 -1.55 3.22
N LYS A 106 -9.42 -0.74 4.05
CA LYS A 106 -10.54 0.12 3.63
C LYS A 106 -10.15 1.25 2.67
N MET A 107 -8.88 1.64 2.62
CA MET A 107 -8.40 2.65 1.67
C MET A 107 -8.29 2.12 0.24
N LEU A 108 -8.26 0.80 0.03
CA LEU A 108 -8.09 0.20 -1.28
C LEU A 108 -9.38 0.31 -2.11
N ASP A 109 -9.26 0.64 -3.40
CA ASP A 109 -10.40 0.69 -4.32
C ASP A 109 -10.74 -0.69 -4.88
N LYS A 110 -9.72 -1.50 -5.11
CA LYS A 110 -9.83 -2.85 -5.65
C LYS A 110 -8.82 -3.76 -4.97
N LEU A 111 -9.22 -5.00 -4.78
CA LEU A 111 -8.38 -6.10 -4.30
C LEU A 111 -8.23 -7.14 -5.41
N LEU A 112 -7.01 -7.54 -5.67
CA LEU A 112 -6.65 -8.67 -6.50
C LEU A 112 -6.00 -9.72 -5.60
N VAL A 113 -6.57 -10.92 -5.54
CA VAL A 113 -5.98 -12.05 -4.81
C VAL A 113 -5.55 -13.12 -5.81
N ILE A 114 -4.30 -13.51 -5.68
CA ILE A 114 -3.65 -14.49 -6.58
C ILE A 114 -3.23 -15.69 -5.74
N ASP A 115 -3.60 -16.88 -6.18
CA ASP A 115 -3.25 -18.14 -5.56
C ASP A 115 -1.87 -18.65 -6.01
N GLN A 116 -1.40 -19.71 -5.35
CA GLN A 116 -0.19 -20.43 -5.77
C GLN A 116 -0.34 -20.90 -7.22
N GLY A 117 0.65 -20.58 -8.06
CA GLY A 117 0.59 -20.82 -9.49
C GLY A 117 0.10 -19.64 -10.34
N GLY A 118 -0.22 -18.50 -9.71
CA GLY A 118 -0.54 -17.26 -10.42
C GLY A 118 -2.00 -17.16 -10.89
N HIS A 119 -2.89 -17.99 -10.37
CA HIS A 119 -4.31 -17.95 -10.70
C HIS A 119 -5.04 -16.86 -9.91
N ILE A 120 -5.81 -16.03 -10.60
CA ILE A 120 -6.65 -15.01 -9.96
C ILE A 120 -7.87 -15.69 -9.35
N ILE A 121 -8.00 -15.63 -8.02
CA ILE A 121 -9.12 -16.21 -7.28
C ILE A 121 -10.14 -15.17 -6.82
N TYR A 122 -9.74 -13.90 -6.78
CA TYR A 122 -10.66 -12.80 -6.50
C TYR A 122 -10.18 -11.50 -7.19
N TYR A 123 -11.13 -10.75 -7.72
CA TYR A 123 -10.94 -9.38 -8.15
C TYR A 123 -12.21 -8.57 -7.89
N GLY A 124 -12.13 -7.55 -7.04
CA GLY A 124 -13.31 -6.76 -6.69
C GLY A 124 -13.10 -5.77 -5.55
N ASN A 125 -14.19 -5.42 -4.89
CA ASN A 125 -14.15 -4.56 -3.72
C ASN A 125 -13.48 -5.29 -2.54
N PRO A 126 -12.56 -4.65 -1.80
CA PRO A 126 -11.89 -5.30 -0.67
C PRO A 126 -12.84 -5.79 0.43
N VAL A 127 -13.86 -5.01 0.76
CA VAL A 127 -14.83 -5.36 1.82
C VAL A 127 -15.66 -6.59 1.41
N ASP A 128 -16.06 -6.66 0.14
CA ASP A 128 -16.81 -7.81 -0.40
C ASP A 128 -15.95 -9.08 -0.44
N ALA A 129 -14.64 -8.96 -0.56
CA ALA A 129 -13.73 -10.08 -0.51
C ALA A 129 -13.84 -10.86 0.81
N VAL A 130 -14.04 -10.15 1.93
CA VAL A 130 -14.16 -10.77 3.25
C VAL A 130 -15.37 -11.70 3.31
N THR A 131 -16.53 -11.23 2.87
CA THR A 131 -17.74 -12.05 2.81
C THR A 131 -17.62 -13.18 1.81
N TYR A 132 -17.00 -12.94 0.65
CA TYR A 132 -16.75 -13.95 -0.35
C TYR A 132 -15.94 -15.12 0.22
N PHE A 133 -14.79 -14.84 0.85
CA PHE A 133 -13.93 -15.88 1.41
C PHE A 133 -14.53 -16.54 2.68
N LYS A 134 -15.29 -15.80 3.50
CA LYS A 134 -16.04 -16.37 4.61
C LYS A 134 -17.09 -17.39 4.15
N ARG A 135 -17.85 -17.07 3.10
CA ARG A 135 -18.84 -17.99 2.50
C ARG A 135 -18.18 -19.24 1.97
N MET A 136 -17.04 -19.15 1.28
CA MET A 136 -16.31 -20.30 0.78
C MET A 136 -15.89 -21.28 1.88
N ASN A 137 -15.61 -20.78 3.08
CA ASN A 137 -15.21 -21.60 4.24
C ASN A 137 -16.36 -21.96 5.17
N ASN A 138 -17.61 -21.69 4.81
CA ASN A 138 -18.79 -21.96 5.63
C ASN A 138 -18.73 -21.36 7.05
N PHE A 139 -18.16 -20.18 7.22
CA PHE A 139 -18.22 -19.47 8.49
C PHE A 139 -19.67 -19.09 8.84
N VAL A 140 -20.03 -19.20 10.13
CA VAL A 140 -21.37 -18.95 10.63
C VAL A 140 -21.81 -17.48 10.39
N ASP A 141 -20.84 -16.55 10.44
CA ASP A 141 -21.04 -15.11 10.26
C ASP A 141 -20.55 -14.63 8.87
N SER A 142 -20.74 -15.47 7.85
CA SER A 142 -20.25 -15.20 6.48
C SER A 142 -20.85 -13.95 5.83
N GLU A 143 -22.00 -13.46 6.33
CA GLU A 143 -22.66 -12.25 5.81
C GLU A 143 -22.06 -10.94 6.38
N GLN A 144 -21.20 -11.04 7.40
CA GLN A 144 -20.61 -9.86 8.05
C GLN A 144 -19.19 -9.67 7.56
N SER A 145 -18.93 -8.54 6.88
CA SER A 145 -17.57 -8.15 6.44
C SER A 145 -16.78 -7.46 7.55
N GLU A 146 -17.47 -6.77 8.46
CA GLU A 146 -16.89 -5.97 9.55
C GLU A 146 -17.43 -6.42 10.90
N CYS A 147 -16.65 -6.19 11.95
CA CYS A 147 -17.10 -6.41 13.32
C CYS A 147 -18.23 -5.40 13.66
N PRO A 148 -19.42 -5.85 14.08
CA PRO A 148 -20.54 -4.95 14.36
C PRO A 148 -20.28 -4.01 15.56
N THR A 149 -19.31 -4.32 16.40
CA THR A 149 -19.00 -3.52 17.60
C THR A 149 -17.93 -2.47 17.33
N CYS A 150 -16.87 -2.78 16.56
CA CYS A 150 -15.73 -1.88 16.37
C CYS A 150 -15.45 -1.55 14.88
N GLY A 151 -16.19 -2.14 13.94
CA GLY A 151 -16.02 -1.90 12.52
C GLY A 151 -14.73 -2.47 11.91
N ASN A 152 -13.94 -3.22 12.67
CA ASN A 152 -12.69 -3.80 12.15
C ASN A 152 -12.94 -4.95 11.18
N ILE A 153 -12.09 -5.02 10.15
CA ILE A 153 -12.06 -6.10 9.17
C ILE A 153 -10.96 -7.09 9.54
N GLN A 154 -11.30 -8.36 9.56
CA GLN A 154 -10.33 -9.44 9.77
C GLN A 154 -9.71 -9.87 8.43
N THR A 155 -8.72 -9.12 7.96
CA THR A 155 -8.04 -9.37 6.68
C THR A 155 -7.33 -10.71 6.62
N GLU A 156 -6.89 -11.24 7.77
CA GLU A 156 -6.25 -12.56 7.90
C GLU A 156 -7.13 -13.71 7.40
N GLN A 157 -8.46 -13.56 7.44
CA GLN A 157 -9.37 -14.61 6.94
C GLN A 157 -9.25 -14.79 5.44
N ILE A 158 -8.90 -13.75 4.68
CA ILE A 158 -8.64 -13.84 3.25
C ILE A 158 -7.37 -14.67 3.01
N LEU A 159 -6.31 -14.38 3.76
CA LEU A 159 -5.00 -15.04 3.61
C LEU A 159 -5.06 -16.53 3.99
N ARG A 160 -5.78 -16.89 5.05
CA ARG A 160 -5.96 -18.29 5.45
C ARG A 160 -6.53 -19.15 4.35
N ASN A 161 -7.37 -18.60 3.49
CA ASN A 161 -7.93 -19.32 2.35
C ASN A 161 -6.90 -19.60 1.25
N VAL A 162 -6.02 -18.64 1.02
CA VAL A 162 -4.92 -18.77 0.04
C VAL A 162 -3.87 -19.76 0.53
N GLU A 163 -3.65 -19.81 1.84
CA GLU A 163 -2.67 -20.70 2.48
C GLU A 163 -3.22 -22.10 2.77
N SER A 164 -4.55 -22.27 2.89
CA SER A 164 -5.15 -23.56 3.10
C SER A 164 -4.94 -24.43 1.86
N ARG A 165 -4.05 -25.41 1.95
CA ARG A 165 -3.93 -26.44 0.92
C ARG A 165 -5.27 -27.14 0.83
N VAL A 166 -5.87 -27.15 -0.35
CA VAL A 166 -6.96 -28.08 -0.67
C VAL A 166 -6.31 -29.47 -0.62
N VAL A 167 -6.46 -30.11 0.52
CA VAL A 167 -6.08 -31.52 0.66
C VAL A 167 -7.08 -32.27 -0.21
N ASP A 168 -6.59 -32.96 -1.24
CA ASP A 168 -7.45 -33.81 -2.06
C ASP A 168 -8.06 -34.97 -1.24
N VAL A 169 -8.99 -35.73 -1.84
CA VAL A 169 -9.66 -36.87 -1.18
C VAL A 169 -8.68 -37.94 -0.66
N ASP A 170 -7.41 -37.88 -1.09
CA ASP A 170 -6.34 -38.82 -0.70
C ASP A 170 -5.43 -38.23 0.41
N GLY A 171 -5.73 -37.03 0.92
CA GLY A 171 -4.99 -36.41 2.03
C GLY A 171 -3.62 -35.86 1.62
N ARG A 172 -3.38 -35.54 0.35
CA ARG A 172 -2.14 -35.03 -0.19
C ARG A 172 -2.22 -33.54 -0.51
#